data_4b6fef345e2d2feca48080dbab68cd5b
#
_entry.id   4b6fef345e2d2feca48080dbab68cd5b
#
_cell.length_a   1.000
_cell.length_b   1.000
_cell.length_c   1.000
_cell.angle_alpha   90.00
_cell.angle_beta   90.00
_cell.angle_gamma   90.00
#
_symmetry.space_group_name_H-M   'P 1'
#
loop_
_entity.id
_entity.type
_entity.pdbx_description
1 polymer ?
#
loop_
_entity_poly.entity_id
_entity_poly.type
_entity_poly.pdbx_seq_one_letter_code
_entity_poly.pdbx_strand_id
1 'polypeptide(L)'
;RSNLPTRSQPSPAARSPAGAVGLFQFMPATAQQMGLRLAPEDERLDAIKNARAAATYLKQLHGRFGDWQLALAAYNCGEGRVAQALRNPGGRTFDDIHHNLPAETRMYVPKIAALIHLRENISLDIL
;
A
#
# COMPACT_ATOMS: atom_id res chain seq x y z
N ARG A 1 -10.17 28.97 -7.69
CA ARG A 1 -9.40 27.94 -7.40
C ARG A 1 -10.19 26.69 -7.07
N SER A 2 -9.78 25.82 -7.54
CA SER A 2 -10.30 24.58 -7.11
C SER A 2 -9.82 24.30 -5.70
N ASN A 3 -10.74 24.13 -4.81
CA ASN A 3 -10.42 23.66 -3.51
C ASN A 3 -10.40 22.15 -3.44
N LEU A 4 -10.52 21.53 -4.60
CA LEU A 4 -10.46 20.08 -4.61
C LEU A 4 -9.07 19.63 -4.23
N PRO A 5 -8.94 18.82 -3.20
CA PRO A 5 -7.65 18.24 -2.89
C PRO A 5 -7.21 17.38 -4.05
N THR A 6 -5.97 17.49 -4.41
CA THR A 6 -5.42 16.56 -5.36
C THR A 6 -5.26 15.22 -4.65
N ARG A 7 -5.87 14.19 -5.21
CA ARG A 7 -5.81 12.85 -4.62
C ARG A 7 -4.40 12.29 -4.56
N SER A 8 -3.51 12.85 -5.37
CA SER A 8 -2.13 12.44 -5.42
C SER A 8 -1.27 13.02 -4.31
N GLN A 9 -1.81 14.01 -3.57
CA GLN A 9 -1.05 14.61 -2.48
C GLN A 9 -1.41 13.96 -1.16
N PRO A 10 -0.43 13.33 -0.50
CA PRO A 10 -0.70 12.74 0.81
C PRO A 10 -0.98 13.82 1.84
N SER A 11 -1.83 13.48 2.79
CA SER A 11 -2.17 14.36 3.91
C SER A 11 -2.17 13.56 5.19
N PRO A 12 -1.57 14.07 6.29
CA PRO A 12 -1.61 13.37 7.57
C PRO A 12 -3.02 13.13 8.10
N ALA A 13 -3.98 13.95 7.69
CA ALA A 13 -5.37 13.83 8.14
C ALA A 13 -6.27 13.15 7.13
N ALA A 14 -5.73 12.62 6.03
CA ALA A 14 -6.54 11.99 4.99
C ALA A 14 -7.32 10.79 5.53
N ARG A 15 -8.57 10.66 5.06
CA ARG A 15 -9.46 9.56 5.44
C ARG A 15 -10.13 8.99 4.21
N SER A 16 -10.19 7.67 4.11
CA SER A 16 -10.91 7.01 3.03
C SER A 16 -12.33 6.64 3.47
N PRO A 17 -13.27 6.43 2.54
CA PRO A 17 -14.62 5.95 2.88
C PRO A 17 -14.61 4.61 3.60
N ALA A 18 -13.61 3.77 3.37
CA ALA A 18 -13.52 2.45 3.99
C ALA A 18 -12.89 2.49 5.39
N GLY A 19 -12.44 3.65 5.87
CA GLY A 19 -11.89 3.79 7.21
C GLY A 19 -10.37 3.82 7.28
N ALA A 20 -9.67 3.86 6.14
CA ALA A 20 -8.23 4.07 6.14
C ALA A 20 -7.92 5.52 6.50
N VAL A 21 -6.91 5.73 7.33
CA VAL A 21 -6.61 7.05 7.88
C VAL A 21 -5.12 7.32 7.81
N GLY A 22 -4.78 8.59 7.60
CA GLY A 22 -3.43 9.09 7.69
C GLY A 22 -2.71 9.12 6.36
N LEU A 23 -1.44 9.53 6.42
CA LEU A 23 -0.59 9.76 5.25
C LEU A 23 -0.51 8.53 4.34
N PHE A 24 -0.43 7.34 4.93
CA PHE A 24 -0.29 6.07 4.21
C PHE A 24 -1.56 5.21 4.27
N GLN A 25 -2.66 5.79 4.71
CA GLN A 25 -3.99 5.19 4.64
C GLN A 25 -4.09 3.82 5.33
N PHE A 26 -3.73 3.79 6.61
CA PHE A 26 -3.88 2.57 7.40
C PHE A 26 -5.34 2.33 7.81
N MET A 27 -5.79 1.11 7.60
CA MET A 27 -7.01 0.60 8.21
C MET A 27 -6.75 0.34 9.70
N PRO A 28 -7.79 0.40 10.55
CA PRO A 28 -7.60 0.24 12.00
C PRO A 28 -6.88 -1.05 12.39
N ALA A 29 -7.28 -2.18 11.83
CA ALA A 29 -6.69 -3.47 12.18
C ALA A 29 -5.21 -3.54 11.81
N THR A 30 -4.86 -3.06 10.62
CA THR A 30 -3.46 -3.04 10.18
C THR A 30 -2.64 -2.08 11.03
N ALA A 31 -3.20 -0.93 11.36
CA ALA A 31 -2.54 0.05 12.23
C ALA A 31 -2.17 -0.58 13.58
N GLN A 32 -3.10 -1.27 14.19
CA GLN A 32 -2.85 -1.94 15.46
C GLN A 32 -1.80 -3.05 15.33
N GLN A 33 -1.87 -3.83 14.26
CA GLN A 33 -0.89 -4.85 13.95
C GLN A 33 0.52 -4.25 13.85
N MET A 34 0.62 -3.04 13.29
CA MET A 34 1.89 -2.35 13.10
C MET A 34 2.29 -1.47 14.29
N GLY A 35 1.59 -1.60 15.41
CA GLY A 35 1.96 -0.92 16.63
C GLY A 35 1.46 0.51 16.76
N LEU A 36 0.56 0.95 15.91
CA LEU A 36 -0.07 2.25 16.03
C LEU A 36 -1.26 2.19 16.97
N ARG A 37 -1.32 3.10 17.93
CA ARG A 37 -2.47 3.20 18.83
C ARG A 37 -3.59 3.99 18.14
N LEU A 38 -4.82 3.57 18.38
CA LEU A 38 -5.99 4.28 17.88
C LEU A 38 -6.62 5.19 18.93
N ALA A 39 -6.29 4.94 20.20
CA ALA A 39 -6.82 5.71 21.35
C ALA A 39 -5.74 5.83 22.42
N PRO A 40 -5.71 6.90 23.22
CA PRO A 40 -6.64 8.04 23.21
C PRO A 40 -6.51 8.92 21.96
N GLU A 41 -5.33 8.93 21.33
CA GLU A 41 -5.10 9.63 20.06
C GLU A 41 -4.86 8.61 18.97
N ASP A 42 -5.40 8.90 17.78
CA ASP A 42 -5.21 8.04 16.62
C ASP A 42 -3.82 8.30 16.01
N GLU A 43 -2.88 7.40 16.25
CA GLU A 43 -1.50 7.54 15.80
C GLU A 43 -1.36 7.42 14.27
N ARG A 44 -2.42 6.97 13.56
CA ARG A 44 -2.43 7.00 12.10
C ARG A 44 -2.36 8.43 11.56
N LEU A 45 -2.73 9.42 12.37
CA LEU A 45 -2.66 10.84 12.02
C LEU A 45 -1.28 11.44 12.24
N ASP A 46 -0.40 10.76 12.95
CA ASP A 46 0.98 11.20 13.15
C ASP A 46 1.82 10.83 11.94
N ALA A 47 2.31 11.83 11.20
CA ALA A 47 3.01 11.60 9.95
C ALA A 47 4.26 10.74 10.11
N ILE A 48 5.03 10.94 11.18
CA ILE A 48 6.27 10.18 11.41
C ILE A 48 5.96 8.75 11.80
N LYS A 49 5.04 8.54 12.74
CA LYS A 49 4.65 7.19 13.15
C LYS A 49 3.99 6.44 12.02
N ASN A 50 3.16 7.11 11.23
CA ASN A 50 2.50 6.53 10.07
C ASN A 50 3.52 6.09 9.02
N ALA A 51 4.51 6.94 8.72
CA ALA A 51 5.55 6.62 7.75
C ALA A 51 6.40 5.43 8.20
N ARG A 52 6.77 5.37 9.49
CA ARG A 52 7.53 4.25 10.03
C ARG A 52 6.75 2.95 9.95
N ALA A 53 5.48 3.01 10.30
CA ALA A 53 4.62 1.84 10.24
C ALA A 53 4.45 1.37 8.80
N ALA A 54 4.30 2.29 7.85
CA ALA A 54 4.19 1.96 6.43
C ALA A 54 5.46 1.26 5.92
N ALA A 55 6.63 1.79 6.26
CA ALA A 55 7.89 1.20 5.86
C ALA A 55 8.05 -0.22 6.43
N THR A 56 7.70 -0.40 7.70
CA THR A 56 7.76 -1.72 8.34
C THR A 56 6.79 -2.69 7.71
N TYR A 57 5.57 -2.24 7.42
CA TYR A 57 4.55 -3.09 6.79
C TYR A 57 4.95 -3.50 5.38
N LEU A 58 5.44 -2.57 4.57
CA LEU A 58 5.91 -2.88 3.23
C LEU A 58 7.06 -3.88 3.26
N LYS A 59 7.97 -3.74 4.22
CA LYS A 59 9.07 -4.68 4.38
C LYS A 59 8.56 -6.08 4.74
N GLN A 60 7.55 -6.16 5.61
CA GLN A 60 6.94 -7.45 5.95
C GLN A 60 6.26 -8.08 4.74
N LEU A 61 5.54 -7.27 3.96
CA LEU A 61 4.88 -7.75 2.75
C LEU A 61 5.89 -8.25 1.71
N HIS A 62 6.99 -7.53 1.56
CA HIS A 62 8.07 -7.97 0.68
C HIS A 62 8.66 -9.30 1.17
N GLY A 63 8.85 -9.46 2.47
CA GLY A 63 9.33 -10.72 3.03
C GLY A 63 8.38 -11.89 2.77
N ARG A 64 7.07 -11.61 2.81
CA ARG A 64 6.06 -12.64 2.56
C ARG A 64 5.96 -13.04 1.10
N PHE A 65 5.94 -12.07 0.20
CA PHE A 65 5.66 -12.33 -1.22
C PHE A 65 6.92 -12.38 -2.09
N GLY A 66 8.06 -11.92 -1.57
CA GLY A 66 9.34 -11.99 -2.29
C GLY A 66 9.48 -11.05 -3.47
N ASP A 67 8.55 -10.10 -3.64
CA ASP A 67 8.46 -9.25 -4.82
C ASP A 67 7.84 -7.91 -4.41
N TRP A 68 8.45 -6.81 -4.85
CA TRP A 68 7.97 -5.48 -4.47
C TRP A 68 6.64 -5.11 -5.11
N GLN A 69 6.37 -5.56 -6.32
CA GLN A 69 5.09 -5.29 -6.97
C GLN A 69 3.96 -6.00 -6.23
N LEU A 70 4.18 -7.24 -5.82
CA LEU A 70 3.21 -7.98 -5.01
C LEU A 70 3.04 -7.34 -3.63
N ALA A 71 4.14 -6.85 -3.03
CA ALA A 71 4.07 -6.16 -1.75
C ALA A 71 3.22 -4.88 -1.85
N LEU A 72 3.42 -4.09 -2.90
CA LEU A 72 2.62 -2.89 -3.13
C LEU A 72 1.15 -3.22 -3.39
N ALA A 73 0.88 -4.27 -4.14
CA ALA A 73 -0.49 -4.72 -4.36
C ALA A 73 -1.15 -5.11 -3.03
N ALA A 74 -0.45 -5.87 -2.20
CA ALA A 74 -0.96 -6.29 -0.90
C ALA A 74 -1.16 -5.10 0.04
N TYR A 75 -0.28 -4.10 -0.02
CA TYR A 75 -0.45 -2.87 0.75
C TYR A 75 -1.75 -2.15 0.35
N ASN A 76 -2.04 -2.12 -0.94
CA ASN A 76 -3.21 -1.41 -1.46
C ASN A 76 -4.52 -2.17 -1.25
N CYS A 77 -4.55 -3.47 -1.56
CA CYS A 77 -5.80 -4.24 -1.54
C CYS A 77 -5.88 -5.32 -0.45
N GLY A 78 -4.82 -5.51 0.32
CA GLY A 78 -4.79 -6.51 1.40
C GLY A 78 -4.06 -7.78 1.02
N GLU A 79 -3.40 -8.38 2.02
CA GLU A 79 -2.60 -9.61 1.84
C GLU A 79 -3.46 -10.78 1.37
N GLY A 80 -4.68 -10.88 1.91
CA GLY A 80 -5.57 -11.99 1.60
C GLY A 80 -5.92 -12.07 0.12
N ARG A 81 -6.20 -10.92 -0.49
CA ARG A 81 -6.54 -10.87 -1.92
C ARG A 81 -5.38 -11.29 -2.80
N VAL A 82 -4.18 -10.82 -2.47
CA VAL A 82 -2.97 -11.18 -3.21
C VAL A 82 -2.67 -12.67 -3.03
N ALA A 83 -2.71 -13.16 -1.79
CA ALA A 83 -2.47 -14.57 -1.51
C ALA A 83 -3.46 -15.47 -2.24
N GLN A 84 -4.74 -15.08 -2.27
CA GLN A 84 -5.77 -15.84 -2.98
C GLN A 84 -5.52 -15.86 -4.49
N ALA A 85 -5.17 -14.71 -5.06
CA ALA A 85 -4.88 -14.63 -6.49
C ALA A 85 -3.68 -15.49 -6.88
N LEU A 86 -2.66 -15.56 -6.01
CA LEU A 86 -1.48 -16.39 -6.25
C LEU A 86 -1.74 -17.89 -6.20
N ARG A 87 -2.87 -18.33 -5.62
CA ARG A 87 -3.25 -19.74 -5.59
C ARG A 87 -3.76 -20.23 -6.94
N ASN A 88 -4.13 -19.33 -7.84
CA ASN A 88 -4.59 -19.71 -9.17
C ASN A 88 -3.43 -20.35 -9.95
N PRO A 89 -3.70 -21.34 -10.80
CA PRO A 89 -2.66 -21.94 -11.62
C PRO A 89 -1.89 -20.88 -12.41
N GLY A 90 -0.55 -20.94 -12.36
CA GLY A 90 0.31 -20.00 -13.05
C GLY A 90 0.52 -18.66 -12.33
N GLY A 91 -0.09 -18.46 -11.17
CA GLY A 91 0.04 -17.22 -10.43
C GLY A 91 1.35 -17.14 -9.65
N ARG A 92 2.31 -16.36 -10.14
CA ARG A 92 3.62 -16.18 -9.49
C ARG A 92 4.01 -14.72 -9.35
N THR A 93 3.65 -13.90 -10.34
CA THR A 93 4.05 -12.50 -10.40
C THR A 93 2.83 -11.60 -10.42
N PHE A 94 3.05 -10.30 -10.23
CA PHE A 94 1.98 -9.33 -10.37
C PHE A 94 1.36 -9.38 -11.77
N ASP A 95 2.17 -9.53 -12.81
CA ASP A 95 1.66 -9.64 -14.17
C ASP A 95 0.73 -10.84 -14.35
N ASP A 96 1.00 -11.93 -13.66
CA ASP A 96 0.16 -13.13 -13.74
C ASP A 96 -1.20 -12.92 -13.08
N ILE A 97 -1.27 -12.14 -11.99
CA ILE A 97 -2.45 -12.10 -11.13
C ILE A 97 -3.21 -10.76 -11.17
N HIS A 98 -2.66 -9.71 -11.79
CA HIS A 98 -3.23 -8.37 -11.68
C HIS A 98 -4.69 -8.30 -12.11
N HIS A 99 -5.09 -9.11 -13.09
CA HIS A 99 -6.47 -9.13 -13.58
C HIS A 99 -7.46 -9.69 -12.56
N ASN A 100 -6.99 -10.39 -11.54
CA ASN A 100 -7.80 -10.90 -10.43
C ASN A 100 -7.83 -9.95 -9.23
N LEU A 101 -7.18 -8.78 -9.35
CA LEU A 101 -7.13 -7.79 -8.30
C LEU A 101 -8.07 -6.62 -8.61
N PRO A 102 -8.47 -5.83 -7.59
CA PRO A 102 -9.31 -4.67 -7.84
C PRO A 102 -8.70 -3.72 -8.87
N ALA A 103 -9.55 -3.03 -9.63
CA ALA A 103 -9.10 -2.08 -10.65
C ALA A 103 -8.16 -1.02 -10.08
N GLU A 104 -8.46 -0.51 -8.87
CA GLU A 104 -7.60 0.45 -8.21
C GLU A 104 -6.19 -0.11 -8.03
N THR A 105 -6.06 -1.35 -7.59
CA THR A 105 -4.77 -2.00 -7.35
C THR A 105 -3.99 -2.20 -8.65
N ARG A 106 -4.68 -2.58 -9.71
CA ARG A 106 -4.06 -2.75 -11.04
C ARG A 106 -3.43 -1.46 -11.55
N MET A 107 -4.00 -0.32 -11.18
CA MET A 107 -3.47 0.99 -11.56
C MET A 107 -2.43 1.50 -10.57
N TYR A 108 -2.63 1.22 -9.29
CA TYR A 108 -1.78 1.69 -8.20
C TYR A 108 -0.35 1.18 -8.33
N VAL A 109 -0.16 -0.11 -8.55
CA VAL A 109 1.18 -0.72 -8.58
C VAL A 109 2.05 -0.13 -9.68
N PRO A 110 1.60 -0.08 -10.95
CA PRO A 110 2.42 0.53 -11.99
C PRO A 110 2.70 2.01 -11.75
N LYS A 111 1.73 2.73 -11.17
CA LYS A 111 1.89 4.15 -10.87
C LYS A 111 3.00 4.37 -9.85
N ILE A 112 3.01 3.60 -8.77
CA ILE A 112 4.04 3.72 -7.74
C ILE A 112 5.40 3.28 -8.29
N ALA A 113 5.44 2.20 -9.04
CA ALA A 113 6.67 1.73 -9.67
C ALA A 113 7.27 2.80 -10.61
N ALA A 114 6.42 3.47 -11.39
CA ALA A 114 6.85 4.54 -12.28
C ALA A 114 7.39 5.73 -11.50
N LEU A 115 6.76 6.11 -10.39
CA LEU A 115 7.23 7.20 -9.55
C LEU A 115 8.58 6.90 -8.92
N ILE A 116 8.80 5.67 -8.47
CA ILE A 116 10.08 5.24 -7.94
C ILE A 116 11.16 5.30 -9.02
N HIS A 117 10.84 4.81 -10.21
CA HIS A 117 11.78 4.83 -11.33
C HIS A 117 12.18 6.25 -11.69
N LEU A 118 11.23 7.18 -11.75
CA LEU A 118 11.49 8.57 -12.09
C LEU A 118 12.33 9.27 -11.04
N ARG A 119 12.11 8.99 -9.76
CA ARG A 119 12.78 9.69 -8.66
C ARG A 119 14.13 9.08 -8.32
N GLU A 120 14.19 7.75 -8.27
CA GLU A 120 15.35 7.03 -7.76
C GLU A 120 16.14 6.32 -8.88
N ASN A 121 15.63 6.35 -10.10
CA ASN A 121 16.22 5.65 -11.23
C ASN A 121 16.42 4.16 -10.94
N ILE A 122 15.45 3.56 -10.27
CA ILE A 122 15.46 2.16 -9.87
C ILE A 122 14.23 1.47 -10.45
N SER A 123 14.42 0.31 -11.07
CA SER A 123 13.32 -0.53 -11.51
C SER A 123 12.97 -1.54 -10.42
N LEU A 124 11.69 -1.66 -10.09
CA LEU A 124 11.25 -2.65 -9.11
C LEU A 124 11.45 -4.09 -9.59
N ASP A 125 11.58 -4.29 -10.89
CA ASP A 125 11.75 -5.62 -11.47
C ASP A 125 13.07 -6.27 -11.08
N ILE A 126 14.07 -5.45 -10.72
CA ILE A 126 15.40 -5.93 -10.40
C ILE A 126 15.73 -5.88 -8.91
N LEU A 127 14.77 -5.49 -8.10
CA LEU A 127 15.00 -5.42 -6.64
C LEU A 127 14.64 -6.75 -5.94
#